data_4ab7fe6c071d830e019490f17e011980
#
_entry.id   4ab7fe6c071d830e019490f17e011980
#
_cell.length_a   1.000
_cell.length_b   1.000
_cell.length_c   1.000
_cell.angle_alpha   90.00
_cell.angle_beta   90.00
_cell.angle_gamma   90.00
#
_symmetry.space_group_name_H-M   'P 1'
#
loop_
_entity.id
_entity.type
_entity.pdbx_description
1 polymer ?
#
loop_
_entity_poly.entity_id
_entity_poly.type
_entity_poly.pdbx_seq_one_letter_code
_entity_poly.pdbx_strand_id
1 'polypeptide(L)'
;MPITEQQLLHVLPNAGPRAGVFVGALNRGMTRFGITSPVRAAAFLAQIGHESAQLTRLVENLNYSARGLAATWPSRYLGADGQPNALAQRLARNPRAIANNAYASRNGNGDEASGDGWCYRGRGLLQITGRANYRAAGAGLGQPLEQEPELLEQ
;
A
#
# COMPACT_ATOMS: atom_id res chain seq x y z
N MET A 1 18.93 -11.52 -15.24
CA MET A 1 18.20 -12.37 -16.22
C MET A 1 16.71 -12.11 -16.01
N PRO A 2 15.98 -11.72 -17.03
CA PRO A 2 14.55 -11.46 -16.89
C PRO A 2 13.79 -12.75 -16.54
N ILE A 3 12.79 -12.63 -15.67
CA ILE A 3 11.87 -13.73 -15.35
C ILE A 3 10.73 -13.76 -16.37
N THR A 4 10.17 -14.95 -16.60
CA THR A 4 8.98 -15.15 -17.42
C THR A 4 7.71 -15.03 -16.57
N GLU A 5 6.56 -14.83 -17.20
CA GLU A 5 5.26 -14.87 -16.52
C GLU A 5 5.03 -16.20 -15.81
N GLN A 6 5.39 -17.33 -16.44
CA GLN A 6 5.29 -18.66 -15.83
C GLN A 6 6.14 -18.79 -14.56
N GLN A 7 7.36 -18.26 -14.57
CA GLN A 7 8.22 -18.25 -13.38
C GLN A 7 7.63 -17.37 -12.28
N LEU A 8 7.07 -16.21 -12.64
CA LEU A 8 6.38 -15.33 -11.70
C LEU A 8 5.15 -16.02 -11.08
N LEU A 9 4.34 -16.70 -11.88
CA LEU A 9 3.19 -17.48 -11.39
C LEU A 9 3.60 -18.67 -10.52
N HIS A 10 4.77 -19.27 -10.77
CA HIS A 10 5.28 -20.33 -9.91
C HIS A 10 5.63 -19.82 -8.52
N VAL A 11 6.19 -18.61 -8.43
CA VAL A 11 6.55 -17.96 -7.14
C VAL A 11 5.33 -17.33 -6.48
N LEU A 12 4.42 -16.74 -7.25
CA LEU A 12 3.23 -16.00 -6.80
C LEU A 12 1.96 -16.59 -7.45
N PRO A 13 1.53 -17.78 -7.06
CA PRO A 13 0.43 -18.49 -7.75
C PRO A 13 -0.91 -17.74 -7.71
N ASN A 14 -1.15 -16.94 -6.68
CA ASN A 14 -2.39 -16.17 -6.54
C ASN A 14 -2.41 -14.90 -7.42
N ALA A 15 -1.30 -14.54 -8.07
CA ALA A 15 -1.24 -13.38 -8.97
C ALA A 15 -2.20 -13.52 -10.15
N GLY A 16 -2.40 -14.76 -10.64
CA GLY A 16 -3.28 -15.02 -11.77
C GLY A 16 -2.92 -14.15 -12.99
N PRO A 17 -3.93 -13.57 -13.68
CA PRO A 17 -3.69 -12.73 -14.88
C PRO A 17 -2.81 -11.50 -14.61
N ARG A 18 -2.69 -11.06 -13.34
CA ARG A 18 -1.84 -9.92 -12.98
C ARG A 18 -0.36 -10.20 -13.19
N ALA A 19 0.07 -11.45 -13.17
CA ALA A 19 1.46 -11.82 -13.44
C ALA A 19 1.91 -11.30 -14.81
N GLY A 20 1.10 -11.46 -15.86
CA GLY A 20 1.37 -10.93 -17.20
C GLY A 20 1.45 -9.40 -17.23
N VAL A 21 0.62 -8.72 -16.45
CA VAL A 21 0.64 -7.25 -16.35
C VAL A 21 1.93 -6.76 -15.69
N PHE A 22 2.36 -7.39 -14.59
CA PHE A 22 3.48 -6.90 -13.79
C PHE A 22 4.86 -7.42 -14.20
N VAL A 23 4.96 -8.56 -14.87
CA VAL A 23 6.26 -9.19 -15.19
C VAL A 23 7.21 -8.28 -15.94
N GLY A 24 6.69 -7.51 -16.89
CA GLY A 24 7.49 -6.55 -17.67
C GLY A 24 8.03 -5.41 -16.79
N ALA A 25 7.20 -4.84 -15.92
CA ALA A 25 7.59 -3.77 -15.00
C ALA A 25 8.60 -4.26 -13.95
N LEU A 26 8.39 -5.45 -13.38
CA LEU A 26 9.30 -6.07 -12.43
C LEU A 26 10.66 -6.33 -13.06
N ASN A 27 10.72 -6.84 -14.29
CA ASN A 27 11.97 -7.05 -15.02
C ASN A 27 12.71 -5.74 -15.29
N ARG A 28 12.01 -4.68 -15.71
CA ARG A 28 12.61 -3.34 -15.88
C ARG A 28 13.18 -2.81 -14.57
N GLY A 29 12.42 -2.93 -13.47
CA GLY A 29 12.88 -2.52 -12.14
C GLY A 29 14.13 -3.29 -11.71
N MET A 30 14.11 -4.61 -11.80
CA MET A 30 15.26 -5.44 -11.45
C MET A 30 16.50 -5.07 -12.26
N THR A 31 16.36 -4.84 -13.56
CA THR A 31 17.47 -4.41 -14.44
C THR A 31 17.99 -3.05 -14.02
N ARG A 32 17.11 -2.07 -13.85
CA ARG A 32 17.48 -0.68 -13.47
C ARG A 32 18.26 -0.61 -12.16
N PHE A 33 17.89 -1.44 -11.18
CA PHE A 33 18.50 -1.42 -9.85
C PHE A 33 19.52 -2.54 -9.63
N GLY A 34 20.00 -3.18 -10.70
CA GLY A 34 21.07 -4.17 -10.64
C GLY A 34 20.70 -5.43 -9.81
N ILE A 35 19.42 -5.80 -9.79
CA ILE A 35 18.94 -7.05 -9.17
C ILE A 35 19.12 -8.17 -10.19
N THR A 36 20.35 -8.64 -10.37
CA THR A 36 20.74 -9.53 -11.48
C THR A 36 21.01 -10.97 -11.06
N SER A 37 21.29 -11.22 -9.77
CA SER A 37 21.51 -12.59 -9.31
C SER A 37 20.17 -13.28 -8.95
N PRO A 38 20.06 -14.61 -9.14
CA PRO A 38 18.86 -15.36 -8.79
C PRO A 38 18.41 -15.17 -7.34
N VAL A 39 19.36 -15.14 -6.40
CA VAL A 39 19.09 -14.95 -4.96
C VAL A 39 18.48 -13.57 -4.68
N ARG A 40 19.04 -12.52 -5.29
CA ARG A 40 18.50 -11.15 -5.12
C ARG A 40 17.12 -11.01 -5.77
N ALA A 41 16.93 -11.60 -6.95
CA ALA A 41 15.63 -11.61 -7.63
C ALA A 41 14.59 -12.37 -6.79
N ALA A 42 14.93 -13.52 -6.22
CA ALA A 42 14.06 -14.29 -5.34
C ALA A 42 13.66 -13.48 -4.09
N ALA A 43 14.61 -12.84 -3.43
CA ALA A 43 14.34 -11.99 -2.26
C ALA A 43 13.45 -10.80 -2.59
N PHE A 44 13.70 -10.13 -3.72
CA PHE A 44 12.88 -9.03 -4.21
C PHE A 44 11.43 -9.47 -4.49
N LEU A 45 11.26 -10.59 -5.22
CA LEU A 45 9.93 -11.11 -5.55
C LEU A 45 9.18 -11.62 -4.32
N ALA A 46 9.89 -12.22 -3.36
CA ALA A 46 9.29 -12.66 -2.10
C ALA A 46 8.73 -11.45 -1.31
N GLN A 47 9.49 -10.34 -1.23
CA GLN A 47 9.05 -9.13 -0.56
C GLN A 47 7.85 -8.49 -1.28
N ILE A 48 7.95 -8.33 -2.60
CA ILE A 48 6.83 -7.82 -3.42
C ILE A 48 5.58 -8.69 -3.23
N GLY A 49 5.73 -10.00 -3.28
CA GLY A 49 4.62 -10.94 -3.09
C GLY A 49 3.98 -10.82 -1.72
N HIS A 50 4.79 -10.67 -0.68
CA HIS A 50 4.30 -10.48 0.69
C HIS A 50 3.49 -9.19 0.82
N GLU A 51 4.06 -8.05 0.45
CA GLU A 51 3.45 -6.72 0.60
C GLU A 51 2.17 -6.54 -0.23
N SER A 52 2.14 -7.09 -1.43
CA SER A 52 1.03 -6.95 -2.38
C SER A 52 -0.02 -8.07 -2.29
N ALA A 53 0.09 -8.98 -1.31
CA ALA A 53 -0.70 -10.22 -1.28
C ALA A 53 -0.64 -10.95 -2.65
N GLN A 54 0.57 -11.20 -3.13
CA GLN A 54 0.85 -11.81 -4.43
C GLN A 54 0.27 -11.02 -5.63
N LEU A 55 0.52 -9.73 -5.68
CA LEU A 55 0.08 -8.79 -6.72
C LEU A 55 -1.45 -8.57 -6.76
N THR A 56 -2.18 -9.04 -5.75
CA THR A 56 -3.64 -8.90 -5.73
C THR A 56 -4.12 -7.61 -5.07
N ARG A 57 -3.26 -6.96 -4.27
CA ARG A 57 -3.59 -5.74 -3.53
C ARG A 57 -2.72 -4.58 -4.00
N LEU A 58 -3.35 -3.62 -4.67
CA LEU A 58 -2.72 -2.36 -5.11
C LEU A 58 -3.18 -1.15 -4.28
N VAL A 59 -4.30 -1.27 -3.57
CA VAL A 59 -4.84 -0.22 -2.71
C VAL A 59 -5.22 -0.84 -1.38
N GLU A 60 -4.89 -0.19 -0.28
CA GLU A 60 -5.26 -0.68 1.04
C GLU A 60 -6.78 -0.70 1.24
N ASN A 61 -7.26 -1.70 1.97
CA ASN A 61 -8.66 -1.82 2.34
C ASN A 61 -8.88 -1.19 3.72
N LEU A 62 -9.52 -0.03 3.75
CA LEU A 62 -9.84 0.72 4.98
C LEU A 62 -11.28 0.50 5.47
N ASN A 63 -11.98 -0.50 4.97
CA ASN A 63 -13.35 -0.81 5.37
C ASN A 63 -13.42 -1.56 6.71
N TYR A 64 -12.95 -0.92 7.78
CA TYR A 64 -12.93 -1.51 9.12
C TYR A 64 -14.28 -1.39 9.84
N SER A 65 -14.61 -2.42 10.64
CA SER A 65 -15.62 -2.31 11.70
C SER A 65 -15.04 -1.55 12.90
N ALA A 66 -15.88 -1.11 13.83
CA ALA A 66 -15.42 -0.49 15.08
C ALA A 66 -14.43 -1.40 15.84
N ARG A 67 -14.71 -2.70 15.92
CA ARG A 67 -13.78 -3.69 16.51
C ARG A 67 -12.46 -3.79 15.73
N GLY A 68 -12.54 -3.78 14.40
CA GLY A 68 -11.35 -3.80 13.54
C GLY A 68 -10.47 -2.56 13.76
N LEU A 69 -11.07 -1.38 13.90
CA LEU A 69 -10.36 -0.14 14.23
C LEU A 69 -9.65 -0.24 15.59
N ALA A 70 -10.36 -0.69 16.62
CA ALA A 70 -9.81 -0.84 17.97
C ALA A 70 -8.66 -1.88 18.01
N ALA A 71 -8.77 -2.95 17.23
CA ALA A 71 -7.73 -3.97 17.12
C ALA A 71 -6.49 -3.47 16.35
N THR A 72 -6.68 -2.69 15.29
CA THR A 72 -5.58 -2.21 14.43
C THR A 72 -4.86 -1.01 15.04
N TRP A 73 -5.58 -0.07 15.65
CA TRP A 73 -5.03 1.13 16.29
C TRP A 73 -5.60 1.32 17.70
N PRO A 74 -5.23 0.45 18.66
CA PRO A 74 -5.82 0.45 20.00
C PRO A 74 -5.61 1.77 20.74
N SER A 75 -4.46 2.42 20.59
CA SER A 75 -4.19 3.71 21.22
C SER A 75 -5.14 4.83 20.81
N ARG A 76 -5.85 4.67 19.69
CA ARG A 76 -6.74 5.69 19.13
C ARG A 76 -8.22 5.31 19.26
N TYR A 77 -8.53 4.04 19.11
CA TYR A 77 -9.91 3.58 18.93
C TYR A 77 -10.41 2.61 20.01
N LEU A 78 -9.55 2.22 20.97
CA LEU A 78 -9.96 1.39 22.11
C LEU A 78 -10.32 2.29 23.29
N GLY A 79 -11.44 2.01 23.94
CA GLY A 79 -11.83 2.65 25.18
C GLY A 79 -11.15 2.02 26.41
N ALA A 80 -11.22 2.70 27.56
CA ALA A 80 -10.66 2.20 28.82
C ALA A 80 -11.35 0.92 29.32
N ASP A 81 -12.56 0.66 28.85
CA ASP A 81 -13.36 -0.54 29.11
C ASP A 81 -12.99 -1.73 28.21
N GLY A 82 -11.97 -1.59 27.35
CA GLY A 82 -11.55 -2.61 26.40
C GLY A 82 -12.49 -2.77 25.19
N GLN A 83 -13.45 -1.86 25.03
CA GLN A 83 -14.37 -1.85 23.88
C GLN A 83 -13.98 -0.75 22.87
N PRO A 84 -14.46 -0.84 21.61
CA PRO A 84 -14.30 0.25 20.65
C PRO A 84 -14.93 1.54 21.20
N ASN A 85 -14.15 2.62 21.22
CA ASN A 85 -14.63 3.91 21.73
C ASN A 85 -15.64 4.59 20.78
N ALA A 86 -16.22 5.71 21.20
CA ALA A 86 -17.21 6.46 20.42
C ALA A 86 -16.68 6.90 19.06
N LEU A 87 -15.38 7.22 18.94
CA LEU A 87 -14.74 7.57 17.67
C LEU A 87 -14.73 6.38 16.70
N ALA A 88 -14.35 5.20 17.17
CA ALA A 88 -14.37 3.97 16.37
C ALA A 88 -15.78 3.63 15.87
N GLN A 89 -16.79 3.80 16.74
CA GLN A 89 -18.20 3.57 16.38
C GLN A 89 -18.65 4.53 15.26
N ARG A 90 -18.32 5.81 15.38
CA ARG A 90 -18.68 6.85 14.41
C ARG A 90 -18.02 6.64 13.05
N LEU A 91 -16.77 6.20 13.02
CA LEU A 91 -16.00 6.05 11.78
C LEU A 91 -16.18 4.69 11.11
N ALA A 92 -16.71 3.69 11.82
CA ALA A 92 -16.86 2.34 11.32
C ALA A 92 -17.53 2.29 9.94
N ARG A 93 -16.94 1.47 9.04
CA ARG A 93 -17.43 1.27 7.66
C ARG A 93 -17.41 2.52 6.76
N ASN A 94 -16.67 3.55 7.17
CA ASN A 94 -16.43 4.73 6.34
C ASN A 94 -14.93 4.85 6.00
N PRO A 95 -14.44 4.19 4.92
CA PRO A 95 -13.02 4.13 4.57
C PRO A 95 -12.35 5.49 4.46
N ARG A 96 -13.05 6.47 3.88
CA ARG A 96 -12.51 7.82 3.69
C ARG A 96 -12.31 8.55 5.02
N ALA A 97 -13.31 8.49 5.90
CA ALA A 97 -13.22 9.11 7.21
C ALA A 97 -12.17 8.39 8.09
N ILE A 98 -12.08 7.06 8.00
CA ILE A 98 -11.06 6.26 8.68
C ILE A 98 -9.66 6.70 8.23
N ALA A 99 -9.40 6.77 6.91
CA ALA A 99 -8.11 7.21 6.38
C ALA A 99 -7.72 8.60 6.89
N ASN A 100 -8.64 9.56 6.74
CA ASN A 100 -8.37 10.94 7.13
C ASN A 100 -8.09 11.07 8.63
N ASN A 101 -8.78 10.30 9.47
CA ASN A 101 -8.53 10.30 10.90
C ASN A 101 -7.26 9.52 11.26
N ALA A 102 -7.06 8.30 10.75
CA ALA A 102 -5.94 7.45 11.13
C ALA A 102 -4.58 8.00 10.68
N TYR A 103 -4.53 8.66 9.53
CA TYR A 103 -3.31 9.19 8.91
C TYR A 103 -3.15 10.70 9.03
N ALA A 104 -4.03 11.39 9.76
CA ALA A 104 -3.91 12.80 10.04
C ALA A 104 -2.56 13.15 10.67
N SER A 105 -1.92 14.21 10.18
CA SER A 105 -0.66 14.76 10.68
C SER A 105 0.49 13.75 10.75
N ARG A 106 0.48 12.72 9.87
CA ARG A 106 1.51 11.69 9.77
C ARG A 106 2.11 11.68 8.38
N ASN A 107 3.39 11.35 8.27
CA ASN A 107 4.11 11.17 6.99
C ASN A 107 3.88 12.34 6.02
N GLY A 108 3.85 13.57 6.52
CA GLY A 108 3.65 14.79 5.73
C GLY A 108 2.21 15.09 5.34
N ASN A 109 1.23 14.32 5.81
CA ASN A 109 -0.18 14.65 5.66
C ASN A 109 -0.54 15.86 6.54
N GLY A 110 -1.51 16.65 6.08
CA GLY A 110 -2.20 17.64 6.91
C GLY A 110 -3.08 17.01 7.97
N ASP A 111 -3.91 17.83 8.61
CA ASP A 111 -4.90 17.38 9.59
C ASP A 111 -6.02 16.54 8.94
N GLU A 112 -6.97 16.09 9.75
CA GLU A 112 -8.10 15.28 9.28
C GLU A 112 -8.95 16.01 8.20
N ALA A 113 -9.09 17.35 8.32
CA ALA A 113 -9.88 18.16 7.39
C ALA A 113 -9.21 18.32 6.03
N SER A 114 -7.88 18.18 5.95
CA SER A 114 -7.13 18.27 4.69
C SER A 114 -7.54 17.22 3.65
N GLY A 115 -8.03 16.07 4.10
CA GLY A 115 -8.32 14.93 3.24
C GLY A 115 -7.07 14.14 2.79
N ASP A 116 -5.90 14.54 3.23
CA ASP A 116 -4.62 13.92 2.84
C ASP A 116 -4.55 12.43 3.21
N GLY A 117 -5.14 12.05 4.33
CA GLY A 117 -5.18 10.65 4.75
C GLY A 117 -5.80 9.72 3.72
N TRP A 118 -6.90 10.15 3.10
CA TRP A 118 -7.53 9.41 2.01
C TRP A 118 -6.79 9.58 0.69
N CYS A 119 -6.36 10.80 0.38
CA CYS A 119 -5.64 11.10 -0.84
C CYS A 119 -4.36 10.27 -0.97
N TYR A 120 -3.58 10.17 0.11
CA TYR A 120 -2.30 9.47 0.15
C TYR A 120 -2.34 8.17 0.96
N ARG A 121 -3.49 7.44 0.89
CA ARG A 121 -3.61 6.11 1.47
C ARG A 121 -2.66 5.11 0.81
N GLY A 122 -2.47 3.95 1.40
CA GLY A 122 -1.56 2.92 0.90
C GLY A 122 -1.90 2.48 -0.52
N ARG A 123 -0.94 2.66 -1.45
CA ARG A 123 -1.06 2.25 -2.85
C ARG A 123 0.22 1.61 -3.38
N GLY A 124 0.04 0.90 -4.50
CA GLY A 124 1.12 0.19 -5.18
C GLY A 124 1.53 -1.09 -4.50
N LEU A 125 2.44 -1.82 -5.12
CA LEU A 125 2.92 -3.12 -4.62
C LEU A 125 3.63 -3.05 -3.27
N LEU A 126 4.19 -1.87 -2.92
CA LEU A 126 4.89 -1.61 -1.65
C LEU A 126 4.06 -0.77 -0.67
N GLN A 127 2.80 -0.52 -0.95
CA GLN A 127 1.87 0.21 -0.08
C GLN A 127 2.44 1.57 0.39
N ILE A 128 2.87 2.39 -0.56
CA ILE A 128 3.33 3.77 -0.31
C ILE A 128 2.18 4.56 0.36
N THR A 129 2.44 5.12 1.54
CA THR A 129 1.43 5.82 2.36
C THR A 129 1.96 7.14 2.88
N GLY A 130 1.15 8.20 2.79
CA GLY A 130 1.45 9.56 3.28
C GLY A 130 2.11 10.46 2.23
N ARG A 131 1.73 11.74 2.28
CA ARG A 131 2.09 12.76 1.29
C ARG A 131 3.60 12.89 1.05
N ALA A 132 4.42 12.88 2.12
CA ALA A 132 5.86 12.98 1.97
C ALA A 132 6.45 11.76 1.24
N ASN A 133 5.92 10.56 1.47
CA ASN A 133 6.37 9.34 0.80
C ASN A 133 5.94 9.32 -0.68
N TYR A 134 4.74 9.80 -1.00
CA TYR A 134 4.31 9.97 -2.40
C TYR A 134 5.21 10.96 -3.14
N ARG A 135 5.56 12.10 -2.51
CA ARG A 135 6.50 13.07 -3.07
C ARG A 135 7.88 12.47 -3.31
N ALA A 136 8.42 11.75 -2.33
CA ALA A 136 9.74 11.12 -2.43
C ALA A 136 9.78 10.03 -3.52
N ALA A 137 8.75 9.16 -3.56
CA ALA A 137 8.62 8.15 -4.59
C ALA A 137 8.47 8.78 -5.99
N GLY A 138 7.65 9.83 -6.09
CA GLY A 138 7.46 10.59 -7.34
C GLY A 138 8.76 11.17 -7.86
N ALA A 139 9.55 11.81 -6.99
CA ALA A 139 10.87 12.34 -7.35
C ALA A 139 11.82 11.23 -7.84
N GLY A 140 11.84 10.07 -7.15
CA GLY A 140 12.67 8.92 -7.54
C GLY A 140 12.28 8.27 -8.85
N LEU A 141 10.99 8.31 -9.19
CA LEU A 141 10.42 7.69 -10.40
C LEU A 141 10.30 8.68 -11.57
N GLY A 142 10.41 10.00 -11.32
CA GLY A 142 10.13 11.05 -12.31
C GLY A 142 8.62 11.11 -12.65
N GLN A 143 7.75 10.87 -11.66
CA GLN A 143 6.31 10.86 -11.81
C GLN A 143 5.63 11.83 -10.85
N PRO A 144 4.52 12.48 -11.22
CA PRO A 144 3.81 13.46 -10.39
C PRO A 144 2.92 12.81 -9.33
N LEU A 145 3.45 11.88 -8.53
CA LEU A 145 2.66 11.06 -7.60
C LEU A 145 1.99 11.86 -6.48
N GLU A 146 2.47 13.06 -6.16
CA GLU A 146 1.79 13.94 -5.19
C GLU A 146 0.53 14.57 -5.78
N GLN A 147 0.52 14.87 -7.07
CA GLN A 147 -0.62 15.44 -7.79
C GLN A 147 -1.56 14.36 -8.33
N GLU A 148 -1.02 13.21 -8.70
CA GLU A 148 -1.73 12.09 -9.32
C GLU A 148 -1.41 10.78 -8.57
N PRO A 149 -1.87 10.64 -7.31
CA PRO A 149 -1.52 9.50 -6.45
C PRO A 149 -2.01 8.14 -6.99
N GLU A 150 -3.05 8.12 -7.81
CA GLU A 150 -3.61 6.93 -8.48
C GLU A 150 -2.67 6.32 -9.52
N LEU A 151 -1.62 7.01 -9.96
CA LEU A 151 -0.59 6.41 -10.82
C LEU A 151 0.10 5.20 -10.18
N LEU A 152 0.05 5.06 -8.85
CA LEU A 152 0.55 3.88 -8.14
C LEU A 152 -0.38 2.65 -8.25
N GLU A 153 -1.55 2.80 -8.85
CA GLU A 153 -2.52 1.71 -9.04
C GLU A 153 -2.41 1.06 -10.44
N GLN A 154 -1.49 1.54 -11.29
CA GLN A 154 -1.33 1.14 -12.69
C GLN A 154 -0.14 0.21 -12.91
#